data_153bcec6077fa67dc1a8b0d0821b4d05
#
_entry.id   153bcec6077fa67dc1a8b0d0821b4d05
#
_cell.length_a   1.000
_cell.length_b   1.000
_cell.length_c   1.000
_cell.angle_alpha   90.00
_cell.angle_beta   90.00
_cell.angle_gamma   90.00
#
_symmetry.space_group_name_H-M   'P 1'
#
loop_
_entity.id
_entity.type
_entity.pdbx_description
1 polymer ?
#
loop_
_entity_poly.entity_id
_entity_poly.type
_entity_poly.pdbx_seq_one_letter_code
_entity_poly.pdbx_strand_id
1 'polypeptide(L)'
;MFTFYGKYVILIRSEFLQRSTVMRVDKFLSEMGKATRTESSKLVRAGKITVNGAVIKRADVHIDPDKDEIRLFGEIVSYKKFTYIMLNKPEGYVSATEDGREKTVLDLLNDEERRKNLFPCGRLDKSTLGLIILTNDGDSAHRLLSPKHHVPKTYAFKSKYPLSSDDVERLEAGVDIGGYVTKPCKLSLDSDGTGGKITITEGKYHQIKLMLDAVKNKITYLERLTFGNITLDKNLKRGEWRHLTSEEESLLLNK
;
A
#
# COMPACT_ATOMS: atom_id res chain seq x y z
N MET A 1 -40.99 53.33 2.55
CA MET A 1 -39.71 53.41 3.27
C MET A 1 -38.93 52.14 2.96
N PHE A 2 -38.14 52.17 1.90
CA PHE A 2 -37.40 51.02 1.44
C PHE A 2 -35.96 51.18 1.91
N THR A 3 -35.48 50.24 2.72
CA THR A 3 -34.09 50.21 3.16
C THR A 3 -33.39 49.08 2.41
N PHE A 4 -32.50 49.44 1.49
CA PHE A 4 -31.61 48.53 0.80
C PHE A 4 -30.47 48.13 1.73
N TYR A 5 -30.30 46.84 1.99
CA TYR A 5 -29.09 46.27 2.55
C TYR A 5 -28.28 45.62 1.40
N GLY A 6 -27.09 46.18 1.19
CA GLY A 6 -26.18 45.74 0.12
C GLY A 6 -25.66 44.34 0.31
N LYS A 7 -25.60 43.60 -0.79
CA LYS A 7 -24.95 42.30 -0.92
C LYS A 7 -23.43 42.49 -0.90
N TYR A 8 -22.76 42.18 0.17
CA TYR A 8 -21.34 41.84 0.14
C TYR A 8 -21.20 40.37 -0.15
N VAL A 9 -20.85 40.02 -1.38
CA VAL A 9 -20.36 38.68 -1.74
C VAL A 9 -18.93 38.61 -1.25
N ILE A 10 -18.69 37.97 -0.11
CA ILE A 10 -17.36 37.61 0.35
C ILE A 10 -16.96 36.40 -0.50
N LEU A 11 -16.21 36.64 -1.56
CA LEU A 11 -15.43 35.60 -2.24
C LEU A 11 -14.33 35.15 -1.26
N ILE A 12 -14.65 34.11 -0.49
CA ILE A 12 -13.61 33.34 0.20
C ILE A 12 -12.85 32.59 -0.91
N ARG A 13 -11.83 33.24 -1.49
CA ARG A 13 -10.76 32.53 -2.17
C ARG A 13 -10.10 31.65 -1.11
N SER A 14 -10.45 30.39 -1.09
CA SER A 14 -9.65 29.36 -0.46
C SER A 14 -8.36 29.21 -1.31
N GLU A 15 -7.45 30.16 -1.15
CA GLU A 15 -6.05 29.89 -1.44
C GLU A 15 -5.61 28.85 -0.41
N PHE A 16 -5.80 27.60 -0.75
CA PHE A 16 -4.95 26.54 -0.21
C PHE A 16 -3.52 26.99 -0.55
N LEU A 17 -2.86 27.62 0.40
CA LEU A 17 -1.42 27.79 0.40
C LEU A 17 -0.83 26.37 0.30
N GLN A 18 -0.66 25.91 -0.92
CA GLN A 18 0.19 24.79 -1.24
C GLN A 18 1.58 25.22 -0.74
N ARG A 19 1.96 24.77 0.46
CA ARG A 19 3.32 24.97 0.95
C ARG A 19 4.21 24.34 -0.10
N SER A 20 4.91 25.17 -0.85
CA SER A 20 5.90 24.72 -1.82
C SER A 20 6.85 23.78 -1.08
N THR A 21 6.94 22.55 -1.55
CA THR A 21 7.77 21.51 -0.90
C THR A 21 9.21 21.71 -1.35
N VAL A 22 9.78 22.89 -1.03
CA VAL A 22 11.19 23.17 -1.35
C VAL A 22 12.07 22.13 -0.68
N MET A 23 12.86 21.42 -1.47
CA MET A 23 13.79 20.40 -0.99
C MET A 23 15.13 20.46 -1.72
N ARG A 24 16.14 19.82 -1.16
CA ARG A 24 17.45 19.68 -1.80
C ARG A 24 17.41 18.67 -2.94
N VAL A 25 18.18 18.89 -4.01
CA VAL A 25 18.27 17.96 -5.15
C VAL A 25 18.72 16.55 -4.71
N ASP A 26 19.67 16.44 -3.80
CA ASP A 26 20.11 15.13 -3.30
C ASP A 26 19.00 14.37 -2.56
N LYS A 27 18.16 15.09 -1.82
CA LYS A 27 16.97 14.53 -1.17
C LYS A 27 15.93 14.11 -2.21
N PHE A 28 15.66 14.97 -3.18
CA PHE A 28 14.73 14.69 -4.29
C PHE A 28 15.12 13.40 -5.03
N LEU A 29 16.38 13.29 -5.46
CA LEU A 29 16.86 12.10 -6.19
C LEU A 29 16.80 10.82 -5.31
N SER A 30 17.05 10.96 -4.01
CA SER A 30 16.93 9.84 -3.07
C SER A 30 15.48 9.40 -2.88
N GLU A 31 14.54 10.34 -2.73
CA GLU A 31 13.11 10.03 -2.61
C GLU A 31 12.53 9.42 -3.90
N MET A 32 13.05 9.83 -5.06
CA MET A 32 12.68 9.24 -6.36
C MET A 32 13.42 7.91 -6.66
N GLY A 33 14.26 7.41 -5.74
CA GLY A 33 14.99 6.16 -5.89
C GLY A 33 16.14 6.22 -6.90
N LYS A 34 16.44 7.39 -7.47
CA LYS A 34 17.39 7.55 -8.59
C LYS A 34 18.85 7.56 -8.15
N ALA A 35 19.15 8.10 -6.99
CA ALA A 35 20.51 8.12 -6.45
C ALA A 35 20.50 8.35 -4.94
N THR A 36 21.43 7.76 -4.21
CA THR A 36 21.69 8.12 -2.81
C THR A 36 22.27 9.54 -2.73
N ARG A 37 22.26 10.16 -1.54
CA ARG A 37 22.88 11.50 -1.35
C ARG A 37 24.35 11.52 -1.74
N THR A 38 25.09 10.45 -1.41
CA THR A 38 26.50 10.31 -1.78
C THR A 38 26.70 10.18 -3.28
N GLU A 39 25.88 9.36 -3.95
CA GLU A 39 25.86 9.21 -5.41
C GLU A 39 25.50 10.54 -6.08
N SER A 40 24.49 11.27 -5.59
CA SER A 40 24.10 12.57 -6.10
C SER A 40 25.28 13.57 -6.13
N SER A 41 26.10 13.57 -5.07
CA SER A 41 27.30 14.43 -5.03
C SER A 41 28.34 14.06 -6.10
N LYS A 42 28.49 12.76 -6.42
CA LYS A 42 29.38 12.31 -7.51
C LYS A 42 28.80 12.68 -8.88
N LEU A 43 27.49 12.51 -9.06
CA LEU A 43 26.79 12.83 -10.30
C LEU A 43 26.80 14.33 -10.62
N VAL A 44 26.67 15.18 -9.60
CA VAL A 44 26.84 16.64 -9.74
C VAL A 44 28.25 17.00 -10.23
N ARG A 45 29.30 16.45 -9.60
CA ARG A 45 30.69 16.67 -10.05
C ARG A 45 30.95 16.23 -11.49
N ALA A 46 30.24 15.17 -11.91
CA ALA A 46 30.30 14.65 -13.27
C ALA A 46 29.41 15.41 -14.28
N GLY A 47 28.72 16.48 -13.83
CA GLY A 47 27.82 17.28 -14.68
C GLY A 47 26.60 16.54 -15.20
N LYS A 48 26.13 15.50 -14.49
CA LYS A 48 25.03 14.62 -14.93
C LYS A 48 23.65 15.06 -14.45
N ILE A 49 23.57 16.13 -13.66
CA ILE A 49 22.31 16.65 -13.11
C ILE A 49 22.12 18.10 -13.60
N THR A 50 20.95 18.35 -14.16
CA THR A 50 20.52 19.71 -14.52
C THR A 50 19.22 20.08 -13.79
N VAL A 51 19.09 21.36 -13.48
CA VAL A 51 17.86 21.98 -12.96
C VAL A 51 17.50 23.12 -13.90
N ASN A 52 16.31 23.08 -14.48
CA ASN A 52 15.84 24.04 -15.48
C ASN A 52 16.84 24.25 -16.63
N GLY A 53 17.43 23.17 -17.11
CA GLY A 53 18.42 23.15 -18.19
C GLY A 53 19.84 23.52 -17.78
N ALA A 54 20.07 24.08 -16.58
CA ALA A 54 21.40 24.46 -16.10
C ALA A 54 22.08 23.33 -15.31
N VAL A 55 23.36 23.05 -15.63
CA VAL A 55 24.16 22.10 -14.84
C VAL A 55 24.42 22.68 -13.45
N ILE A 56 24.04 21.95 -12.42
CA ILE A 56 24.28 22.36 -11.03
C ILE A 56 25.69 21.99 -10.56
N LYS A 57 26.26 22.79 -9.64
CA LYS A 57 27.61 22.57 -9.10
C LYS A 57 27.62 21.97 -7.69
N ARG A 58 26.47 21.92 -7.03
CA ARG A 58 26.30 21.41 -5.65
C ARG A 58 25.03 20.58 -5.55
N ALA A 59 25.06 19.49 -4.81
CA ALA A 59 23.92 18.59 -4.65
C ALA A 59 22.88 19.09 -3.62
N ASP A 60 23.24 20.09 -2.82
CA ASP A 60 22.38 20.72 -1.81
C ASP A 60 21.59 21.92 -2.34
N VAL A 61 21.59 22.18 -3.66
CA VAL A 61 20.74 23.17 -4.29
C VAL A 61 19.28 22.85 -3.95
N HIS A 62 18.55 23.90 -3.58
CA HIS A 62 17.11 23.80 -3.29
C HIS A 62 16.30 23.94 -4.57
N ILE A 63 15.31 23.11 -4.70
CA ILE A 63 14.35 23.04 -5.80
C ILE A 63 12.92 23.03 -5.29
N ASP A 64 12.00 23.48 -6.12
CA ASP A 64 10.57 23.24 -5.98
C ASP A 64 10.19 22.10 -6.96
N PRO A 65 10.01 20.86 -6.49
CA PRO A 65 9.80 19.71 -7.38
C PRO A 65 8.50 19.78 -8.20
N ASP A 66 7.57 20.67 -7.82
CA ASP A 66 6.32 20.89 -8.54
C ASP A 66 6.48 21.90 -9.70
N LYS A 67 7.61 22.65 -9.75
CA LYS A 67 7.85 23.71 -10.72
C LYS A 67 9.15 23.54 -11.49
N ASP A 68 10.20 23.01 -10.84
CA ASP A 68 11.50 22.87 -11.43
C ASP A 68 11.63 21.58 -12.25
N GLU A 69 12.20 21.68 -13.44
CA GLU A 69 12.55 20.52 -14.25
C GLU A 69 13.92 19.98 -13.82
N ILE A 70 13.92 18.78 -13.26
CA ILE A 70 15.14 18.08 -12.86
C ILE A 70 15.45 16.96 -13.86
N ARG A 71 16.68 16.98 -14.41
CA ARG A 71 17.14 15.89 -15.27
C ARG A 71 18.37 15.20 -14.69
N LEU A 72 18.38 13.89 -14.82
CA LEU A 72 19.49 13.00 -14.52
C LEU A 72 19.92 12.29 -15.80
N PHE A 73 21.19 12.40 -16.21
CA PHE A 73 21.69 11.92 -17.50
C PHE A 73 20.90 12.41 -18.73
N GLY A 74 20.29 13.60 -18.62
CA GLY A 74 19.44 14.18 -19.67
C GLY A 74 17.98 13.74 -19.61
N GLU A 75 17.62 12.74 -18.83
CA GLU A 75 16.24 12.26 -18.65
C GLU A 75 15.53 13.01 -17.54
N ILE A 76 14.26 13.37 -17.76
CA ILE A 76 13.43 14.04 -16.75
C ILE A 76 13.15 13.08 -15.59
N VAL A 77 13.37 13.54 -14.37
CA VAL A 77 12.96 12.85 -13.14
C VAL A 77 11.66 13.47 -12.65
N SER A 78 10.56 12.77 -12.87
CA SER A 78 9.24 13.24 -12.43
C SER A 78 9.09 13.10 -10.92
N TYR A 79 8.57 14.16 -10.28
CA TYR A 79 8.25 14.09 -8.84
C TYR A 79 6.99 13.27 -8.59
N LYS A 80 7.08 12.32 -7.70
CA LYS A 80 5.92 11.59 -7.17
C LYS A 80 6.08 11.47 -5.66
N LYS A 81 5.32 12.28 -4.92
CA LYS A 81 5.43 12.37 -3.45
C LYS A 81 5.26 11.02 -2.77
N PHE A 82 4.29 10.23 -3.21
CA PHE A 82 4.01 8.91 -2.66
C PHE A 82 4.01 7.85 -3.76
N THR A 83 4.52 6.69 -3.41
CA THR A 83 4.54 5.51 -4.26
C THR A 83 3.59 4.46 -3.69
N TYR A 84 2.81 3.82 -4.57
CA TYR A 84 1.95 2.70 -4.21
C TYR A 84 2.21 1.57 -5.20
N ILE A 85 2.58 0.41 -4.66
CA ILE A 85 2.89 -0.79 -5.43
C ILE A 85 1.92 -1.90 -5.04
N MET A 86 1.34 -2.54 -6.04
CA MET A 86 0.66 -3.82 -5.92
C MET A 86 1.70 -4.93 -6.08
N LEU A 87 1.84 -5.78 -5.08
CA LEU A 87 2.69 -6.97 -5.13
C LEU A 87 1.81 -8.21 -4.94
N ASN A 88 1.97 -9.20 -5.81
CA ASN A 88 1.41 -10.53 -5.62
C ASN A 88 2.39 -11.36 -4.76
N LYS A 89 2.21 -11.27 -3.43
CA LYS A 89 3.12 -11.89 -2.48
C LYS A 89 3.17 -13.42 -2.63
N PRO A 90 4.34 -14.03 -2.84
CA PRO A 90 4.52 -15.46 -2.78
C PRO A 90 4.64 -15.96 -1.34
N GLU A 91 4.55 -17.27 -1.15
CA GLU A 91 4.92 -17.93 0.10
C GLU A 91 6.41 -17.74 0.42
N GLY A 92 6.77 -17.81 1.70
CA GLY A 92 8.16 -17.76 2.15
C GLY A 92 8.71 -16.36 2.45
N TYR A 93 7.97 -15.30 2.15
CA TYR A 93 8.36 -13.92 2.41
C TYR A 93 7.56 -13.32 3.58
N VAL A 94 8.24 -12.60 4.46
CA VAL A 94 7.58 -11.88 5.56
C VAL A 94 7.18 -10.47 5.14
N SER A 95 6.07 -9.98 5.69
CA SER A 95 5.58 -8.60 5.45
C SER A 95 6.27 -7.62 6.40
N ALA A 96 7.55 -7.37 6.16
CA ALA A 96 8.40 -6.46 6.92
C ALA A 96 9.26 -5.61 5.96
N THR A 97 9.82 -4.52 6.46
CA THR A 97 10.80 -3.71 5.74
C THR A 97 12.18 -4.36 5.76
N GLU A 98 12.55 -4.92 6.89
CA GLU A 98 13.80 -5.63 7.14
C GLU A 98 13.54 -6.80 8.08
N ASP A 99 14.30 -7.89 7.90
CA ASP A 99 14.33 -9.02 8.82
C ASP A 99 15.74 -9.64 8.81
N GLY A 100 16.26 -9.99 9.97
CA GLY A 100 17.63 -10.52 10.11
C GLY A 100 17.80 -11.98 9.67
N ARG A 101 16.69 -12.70 9.40
CA ARG A 101 16.71 -14.14 9.10
C ARG A 101 15.87 -14.52 7.87
N GLU A 102 14.83 -13.74 7.59
CA GLU A 102 13.81 -14.08 6.61
C GLU A 102 13.83 -13.10 5.42
N LYS A 103 13.54 -13.60 4.23
CA LYS A 103 13.31 -12.73 3.08
C LYS A 103 12.04 -11.90 3.29
N THR A 104 12.12 -10.62 2.99
CA THR A 104 10.99 -9.68 3.12
C THR A 104 10.31 -9.44 1.77
N VAL A 105 9.11 -8.91 1.81
CA VAL A 105 8.39 -8.49 0.58
C VAL A 105 9.14 -7.41 -0.21
N LEU A 106 10.03 -6.64 0.43
CA LEU A 106 10.84 -5.64 -0.26
C LEU A 106 12.00 -6.25 -1.06
N ASP A 107 12.43 -7.47 -0.73
CA ASP A 107 13.48 -8.17 -1.48
C ASP A 107 13.02 -8.59 -2.89
N LEU A 108 11.72 -8.53 -3.15
CA LEU A 108 11.13 -8.78 -4.47
C LEU A 108 11.18 -7.56 -5.40
N LEU A 109 11.47 -6.37 -4.86
CA LEU A 109 11.56 -5.13 -5.61
C LEU A 109 12.94 -4.95 -6.25
N ASN A 110 13.00 -4.17 -7.33
CA ASN A 110 14.26 -3.70 -7.87
C ASN A 110 14.91 -2.64 -6.98
N ASP A 111 16.18 -2.32 -7.23
CA ASP A 111 16.95 -1.38 -6.41
C ASP A 111 16.38 0.04 -6.39
N GLU A 112 15.78 0.49 -7.50
CA GLU A 112 15.16 1.82 -7.58
C GLU A 112 13.99 1.92 -6.60
N GLU A 113 13.09 0.93 -6.60
CA GLU A 113 11.92 0.93 -5.71
C GLU A 113 12.32 0.70 -4.25
N ARG A 114 13.32 -0.14 -3.98
CA ARG A 114 13.83 -0.36 -2.61
C ARG A 114 14.38 0.92 -1.96
N ARG A 115 14.94 1.84 -2.75
CA ARG A 115 15.46 3.13 -2.27
C ARG A 115 14.38 4.13 -1.85
N LYS A 116 13.10 3.91 -2.20
CA LYS A 116 11.99 4.83 -1.91
C LYS A 116 11.42 4.71 -0.50
N ASN A 117 12.09 4.00 0.41
CA ASN A 117 11.65 3.78 1.80
C ASN A 117 10.22 3.22 1.91
N LEU A 118 9.90 2.27 1.05
CA LEU A 118 8.60 1.61 1.03
C LEU A 118 8.46 0.67 2.24
N PHE A 119 7.22 0.51 2.69
CA PHE A 119 6.84 -0.46 3.70
C PHE A 119 5.49 -1.10 3.35
N PRO A 120 5.19 -2.30 3.86
CA PRO A 120 3.94 -2.97 3.57
C PRO A 120 2.76 -2.30 4.31
N CYS A 121 1.72 -1.94 3.55
CA CYS A 121 0.43 -1.49 4.09
C CYS A 121 -0.37 -2.69 4.58
N GLY A 122 -0.14 -3.06 5.83
CA GLY A 122 -0.66 -4.26 6.46
C GLY A 122 0.25 -5.48 6.28
N ARG A 123 -0.15 -6.56 6.92
CA ARG A 123 0.67 -7.78 6.97
C ARG A 123 -0.11 -8.96 6.43
N LEU A 124 0.61 -9.85 5.77
CA LEU A 124 0.24 -11.23 5.47
C LEU A 124 1.27 -12.13 6.13
N ASP A 125 0.83 -13.26 6.64
CA ASP A 125 1.73 -14.28 7.20
C ASP A 125 2.72 -14.76 6.12
N LYS A 126 3.82 -15.37 6.56
CA LYS A 126 4.85 -15.95 5.67
C LYS A 126 4.27 -16.94 4.65
N SER A 127 3.28 -17.77 5.08
CA SER A 127 2.59 -18.75 4.24
C SER A 127 1.36 -18.19 3.50
N THR A 128 0.92 -16.97 3.78
CA THR A 128 -0.24 -16.35 3.12
C THR A 128 0.20 -15.66 1.84
N LEU A 129 -0.58 -15.86 0.79
CA LEU A 129 -0.32 -15.42 -0.58
C LEU A 129 -1.12 -14.17 -0.93
N GLY A 130 -0.82 -13.57 -2.09
CA GLY A 130 -1.70 -12.64 -2.79
C GLY A 130 -1.40 -11.18 -2.55
N LEU A 131 -2.42 -10.36 -2.66
CA LEU A 131 -2.33 -8.91 -2.69
C LEU A 131 -1.71 -8.32 -1.43
N ILE A 132 -0.57 -7.64 -1.57
CA ILE A 132 -0.06 -6.71 -0.58
C ILE A 132 0.26 -5.38 -1.25
N ILE A 133 -0.07 -4.28 -0.58
CA ILE A 133 0.27 -2.93 -1.04
C ILE A 133 1.54 -2.49 -0.31
N LEU A 134 2.52 -1.97 -1.07
CA LEU A 134 3.72 -1.34 -0.53
C LEU A 134 3.63 0.16 -0.80
N THR A 135 3.99 0.98 0.18
CA THR A 135 3.92 2.44 0.06
C THR A 135 4.90 3.13 0.99
N ASN A 136 5.21 4.39 0.72
CA ASN A 136 5.90 5.31 1.62
C ASN A 136 4.96 6.38 2.22
N ASP A 137 3.63 6.26 2.00
CA ASP A 137 2.61 7.13 2.60
C ASP A 137 2.13 6.57 3.95
N GLY A 138 2.79 7.00 5.03
CA GLY A 138 2.47 6.57 6.38
C GLY A 138 1.07 6.95 6.83
N ASP A 139 0.61 8.15 6.50
CA ASP A 139 -0.70 8.66 6.91
C ASP A 139 -1.83 7.86 6.28
N SER A 140 -1.75 7.62 4.98
CA SER A 140 -2.73 6.79 4.28
C SER A 140 -2.70 5.34 4.74
N ALA A 141 -1.52 4.75 4.92
CA ALA A 141 -1.39 3.39 5.43
C ALA A 141 -2.00 3.25 6.84
N HIS A 142 -1.71 4.19 7.74
CA HIS A 142 -2.31 4.21 9.09
C HIS A 142 -3.84 4.28 9.01
N ARG A 143 -4.40 5.15 8.16
CA ARG A 143 -5.83 5.27 7.95
C ARG A 143 -6.45 3.97 7.43
N LEU A 144 -5.85 3.36 6.39
CA LEU A 144 -6.33 2.12 5.78
C LEU A 144 -6.29 0.91 6.72
N LEU A 145 -5.32 0.88 7.65
CA LEU A 145 -5.14 -0.21 8.60
C LEU A 145 -5.91 -0.02 9.90
N SER A 146 -6.34 1.20 10.19
CA SER A 146 -7.06 1.51 11.42
C SER A 146 -8.36 0.71 11.53
N PRO A 147 -8.60 0.01 12.65
CA PRO A 147 -9.83 -0.75 12.89
C PRO A 147 -11.12 0.08 12.79
N LYS A 148 -11.02 1.40 12.92
CA LYS A 148 -12.15 2.34 12.82
C LYS A 148 -12.73 2.42 11.40
N HIS A 149 -11.92 2.10 10.40
CA HIS A 149 -12.31 2.26 9.00
C HIS A 149 -12.87 0.99 8.36
N HIS A 150 -12.79 -0.14 9.05
CA HIS A 150 -13.39 -1.41 8.62
C HIS A 150 -13.08 -1.80 7.17
N VAL A 151 -11.88 -1.45 6.67
CA VAL A 151 -11.48 -1.74 5.28
C VAL A 151 -11.60 -3.24 5.01
N PRO A 152 -12.50 -3.67 4.09
CA PRO A 152 -12.73 -5.08 3.85
C PRO A 152 -11.51 -5.72 3.17
N LYS A 153 -11.28 -6.99 3.48
CA LYS A 153 -10.24 -7.82 2.87
C LYS A 153 -10.83 -9.15 2.51
N THR A 154 -10.82 -9.49 1.23
CA THR A 154 -11.35 -10.78 0.75
C THR A 154 -10.21 -11.73 0.48
N TYR A 155 -10.34 -12.93 0.99
CA TYR A 155 -9.39 -14.01 0.81
C TYR A 155 -10.05 -15.20 0.12
N ALA A 156 -9.36 -15.82 -0.83
CA ALA A 156 -9.63 -17.19 -1.22
C ALA A 156 -8.95 -18.12 -0.20
N PHE A 157 -9.63 -19.19 0.15
CA PHE A 157 -9.08 -20.17 1.09
C PHE A 157 -9.39 -21.61 0.66
N LYS A 158 -8.60 -22.55 1.17
CA LYS A 158 -8.95 -23.98 1.22
C LYS A 158 -8.80 -24.47 2.64
N SER A 159 -9.72 -25.33 3.05
CA SER A 159 -9.75 -26.01 4.34
C SER A 159 -9.39 -27.49 4.19
N LYS A 160 -8.99 -28.10 5.28
CA LYS A 160 -8.65 -29.55 5.30
C LYS A 160 -9.86 -30.44 5.11
N TYR A 161 -11.00 -30.04 5.67
CA TYR A 161 -12.27 -30.74 5.62
C TYR A 161 -13.37 -29.84 5.08
N PRO A 162 -14.45 -30.39 4.50
CA PRO A 162 -15.62 -29.60 4.14
C PRO A 162 -16.19 -28.88 5.37
N LEU A 163 -16.64 -27.64 5.18
CA LEU A 163 -17.36 -26.86 6.18
C LEU A 163 -18.85 -27.16 6.09
N SER A 164 -19.47 -27.45 7.23
CA SER A 164 -20.92 -27.61 7.33
C SER A 164 -21.64 -26.26 7.33
N SER A 165 -22.97 -26.28 7.16
CA SER A 165 -23.80 -25.07 7.27
C SER A 165 -23.65 -24.42 8.65
N ASP A 166 -23.59 -25.22 9.72
CA ASP A 166 -23.39 -24.75 11.11
C ASP A 166 -22.02 -24.06 11.27
N ASP A 167 -20.96 -24.62 10.67
CA ASP A 167 -19.63 -23.99 10.68
C ASP A 167 -19.66 -22.63 9.98
N VAL A 168 -20.35 -22.52 8.84
CA VAL A 168 -20.50 -21.26 8.09
C VAL A 168 -21.22 -20.22 8.94
N GLU A 169 -22.38 -20.58 9.53
CA GLU A 169 -23.16 -19.66 10.37
C GLU A 169 -22.34 -19.16 11.57
N ARG A 170 -21.60 -20.05 12.22
CA ARG A 170 -20.74 -19.70 13.35
C ARG A 170 -19.60 -18.77 12.93
N LEU A 171 -18.92 -19.07 11.82
CA LEU A 171 -17.84 -18.23 11.30
C LEU A 171 -18.33 -16.84 10.91
N GLU A 172 -19.51 -16.77 10.25
CA GLU A 172 -20.11 -15.50 9.83
C GLU A 172 -20.59 -14.65 11.01
N ALA A 173 -21.13 -15.26 12.04
CA ALA A 173 -21.54 -14.57 13.27
C ALA A 173 -20.35 -14.06 14.09
N GLY A 174 -19.20 -14.71 13.96
CA GLY A 174 -17.99 -14.46 14.73
C GLY A 174 -17.69 -15.56 15.74
N VAL A 175 -16.42 -15.93 15.87
CA VAL A 175 -15.93 -17.01 16.74
C VAL A 175 -14.83 -16.50 17.66
N ASP A 176 -14.68 -17.13 18.82
CA ASP A 176 -13.57 -16.87 19.73
C ASP A 176 -12.27 -17.47 19.17
N ILE A 177 -11.26 -16.62 19.02
CA ILE A 177 -9.93 -16.96 18.53
C ILE A 177 -8.85 -16.87 19.62
N GLY A 178 -9.19 -17.24 20.85
CA GLY A 178 -8.30 -17.19 22.00
C GLY A 178 -8.48 -15.92 22.84
N GLY A 179 -9.70 -15.69 23.32
CA GLY A 179 -10.07 -14.55 24.15
C GLY A 179 -10.50 -13.30 23.39
N TYR A 180 -10.68 -13.42 22.07
CA TYR A 180 -11.23 -12.37 21.22
C TYR A 180 -12.28 -12.97 20.28
N VAL A 181 -13.53 -12.49 20.38
CA VAL A 181 -14.59 -12.84 19.44
C VAL A 181 -14.45 -12.00 18.19
N THR A 182 -14.30 -12.64 17.04
CA THR A 182 -14.13 -11.95 15.75
C THR A 182 -15.39 -11.18 15.36
N LYS A 183 -15.21 -10.11 14.59
CA LYS A 183 -16.35 -9.42 13.98
C LYS A 183 -17.02 -10.32 12.95
N PRO A 184 -18.32 -10.09 12.68
CA PRO A 184 -19.02 -10.79 11.60
C PRO A 184 -18.26 -10.69 10.28
N CYS A 185 -18.25 -11.76 9.52
CA CYS A 185 -17.63 -11.85 8.21
C CYS A 185 -18.63 -12.33 7.15
N LYS A 186 -18.22 -12.33 5.89
CA LYS A 186 -18.99 -12.93 4.80
C LYS A 186 -18.20 -14.11 4.27
N LEU A 187 -18.86 -15.25 4.12
CA LEU A 187 -18.26 -16.48 3.63
C LEU A 187 -19.08 -17.03 2.48
N SER A 188 -18.43 -17.45 1.41
CA SER A 188 -19.04 -18.18 0.30
C SER A 188 -18.21 -19.42 0.03
N LEU A 189 -18.84 -20.58 -0.02
CA LEU A 189 -18.17 -21.86 -0.27
C LEU A 189 -18.24 -22.22 -1.76
N ASP A 190 -17.23 -22.94 -2.18
CA ASP A 190 -17.23 -23.71 -3.42
C ASP A 190 -18.16 -24.93 -3.26
N SER A 191 -18.54 -25.57 -4.37
CA SER A 191 -19.50 -26.68 -4.38
C SER A 191 -19.09 -27.91 -3.56
N ASP A 192 -17.78 -28.10 -3.32
CA ASP A 192 -17.23 -29.20 -2.53
C ASP A 192 -17.11 -28.88 -1.02
N GLY A 193 -17.43 -27.65 -0.64
CA GLY A 193 -17.36 -27.18 0.75
C GLY A 193 -15.95 -27.07 1.35
N THR A 194 -14.89 -27.41 0.58
CA THR A 194 -13.50 -27.38 1.08
C THR A 194 -12.77 -26.10 0.75
N GLY A 195 -13.38 -25.19 0.01
CA GLY A 195 -12.80 -23.91 -0.39
C GLY A 195 -13.85 -22.84 -0.54
N GLY A 196 -13.37 -21.63 -0.86
CA GLY A 196 -14.27 -20.51 -1.08
C GLY A 196 -13.61 -19.17 -0.85
N LYS A 197 -14.44 -18.17 -0.54
CA LYS A 197 -14.00 -16.82 -0.22
C LYS A 197 -14.50 -16.41 1.16
N ILE A 198 -13.64 -15.73 1.91
CA ILE A 198 -13.99 -15.09 3.18
C ILE A 198 -13.63 -13.62 3.13
N THR A 199 -14.56 -12.74 3.54
CA THR A 199 -14.34 -11.30 3.61
C THR A 199 -14.44 -10.84 5.06
N ILE A 200 -13.35 -10.29 5.59
CA ILE A 200 -13.24 -9.76 6.95
C ILE A 200 -13.00 -8.24 6.89
N THR A 201 -13.42 -7.51 7.94
CA THR A 201 -13.23 -6.05 8.07
C THR A 201 -12.21 -5.65 9.13
N GLU A 202 -11.50 -6.61 9.66
CA GLU A 202 -10.43 -6.47 10.65
C GLU A 202 -9.20 -7.28 10.24
N GLY A 203 -8.20 -7.44 11.10
CA GLY A 203 -6.98 -8.19 10.77
C GLY A 203 -6.19 -8.50 12.03
N LYS A 204 -6.69 -9.44 12.84
CA LYS A 204 -5.98 -9.97 14.01
C LYS A 204 -4.88 -10.94 13.57
N TYR A 205 -3.94 -11.18 14.46
CA TYR A 205 -2.87 -12.15 14.23
C TYR A 205 -3.45 -13.53 13.86
N HIS A 206 -3.05 -14.06 12.72
CA HIS A 206 -3.49 -15.36 12.19
C HIS A 206 -5.02 -15.54 12.13
N GLN A 207 -5.82 -14.46 12.04
CA GLN A 207 -7.25 -14.45 12.29
C GLN A 207 -8.01 -15.57 11.55
N ILE A 208 -7.89 -15.65 10.22
CA ILE A 208 -8.66 -16.64 9.43
C ILE A 208 -8.23 -18.07 9.79
N LYS A 209 -6.95 -18.31 10.08
CA LYS A 209 -6.47 -19.62 10.53
C LYS A 209 -7.10 -20.02 11.86
N LEU A 210 -7.06 -19.11 12.84
CA LEU A 210 -7.66 -19.32 14.16
C LEU A 210 -9.19 -19.44 14.10
N MET A 211 -9.85 -18.72 13.18
CA MET A 211 -11.29 -18.88 12.96
C MET A 211 -11.64 -20.31 12.51
N LEU A 212 -10.88 -20.89 11.57
CA LEU A 212 -11.10 -22.27 11.16
C LEU A 212 -10.72 -23.29 12.26
N ASP A 213 -9.66 -23.01 13.02
CA ASP A 213 -9.32 -23.85 14.20
C ASP A 213 -10.47 -23.88 15.23
N ALA A 214 -11.21 -22.76 15.43
CA ALA A 214 -12.36 -22.67 16.33
C ALA A 214 -13.55 -23.57 15.91
N VAL A 215 -13.66 -23.90 14.62
CA VAL A 215 -14.62 -24.88 14.10
C VAL A 215 -13.97 -26.24 13.81
N LYS A 216 -12.84 -26.55 14.45
CA LYS A 216 -12.09 -27.81 14.35
C LYS A 216 -11.63 -28.17 12.94
N ASN A 217 -11.39 -27.16 12.13
CA ASN A 217 -10.86 -27.27 10.76
C ASN A 217 -9.49 -26.57 10.65
N LYS A 218 -8.82 -26.65 9.51
CA LYS A 218 -7.52 -26.02 9.26
C LYS A 218 -7.44 -25.41 7.88
N ILE A 219 -6.80 -24.25 7.76
CA ILE A 219 -6.43 -23.64 6.49
C ILE A 219 -5.28 -24.43 5.86
N THR A 220 -5.45 -24.85 4.61
CA THR A 220 -4.42 -25.46 3.77
C THR A 220 -3.93 -24.51 2.66
N TYR A 221 -4.74 -23.50 2.31
CA TYR A 221 -4.41 -22.45 1.36
C TYR A 221 -5.08 -21.14 1.78
N LEU A 222 -4.35 -20.02 1.68
CA LEU A 222 -4.90 -18.69 1.97
C LEU A 222 -4.26 -17.65 1.07
N GLU A 223 -5.08 -16.93 0.32
CA GLU A 223 -4.66 -15.89 -0.61
C GLU A 223 -5.53 -14.65 -0.49
N ARG A 224 -4.95 -13.49 -0.24
CA ARG A 224 -5.70 -12.24 -0.27
C ARG A 224 -5.92 -11.76 -1.71
N LEU A 225 -7.19 -11.68 -2.09
CA LEU A 225 -7.64 -11.25 -3.42
C LEU A 225 -7.90 -9.74 -3.49
N THR A 226 -8.45 -9.16 -2.39
CA THR A 226 -8.78 -7.73 -2.36
C THR A 226 -8.33 -7.07 -1.06
N PHE A 227 -8.07 -5.77 -1.14
CA PHE A 227 -7.83 -4.89 -0.02
C PHE A 227 -8.58 -3.57 -0.25
N GLY A 228 -9.66 -3.34 0.49
CA GLY A 228 -10.61 -2.29 0.18
C GLY A 228 -11.19 -2.49 -1.22
N ASN A 229 -11.12 -1.43 -2.02
CA ASN A 229 -11.59 -1.44 -3.41
C ASN A 229 -10.52 -1.91 -4.41
N ILE A 230 -9.33 -2.30 -3.94
CA ILE A 230 -8.25 -2.80 -4.80
C ILE A 230 -8.35 -4.30 -4.95
N THR A 231 -8.35 -4.77 -6.19
CA THR A 231 -8.32 -6.20 -6.52
C THR A 231 -6.96 -6.57 -7.07
N LEU A 232 -6.44 -7.74 -6.69
CA LEU A 232 -5.21 -8.28 -7.24
C LEU A 232 -5.33 -8.44 -8.76
N ASP A 233 -4.37 -7.91 -9.49
CA ASP A 233 -4.28 -8.06 -10.94
C ASP A 233 -4.03 -9.54 -11.28
N LYS A 234 -4.92 -10.13 -12.06
CA LYS A 234 -4.87 -11.54 -12.46
C LYS A 234 -3.67 -11.88 -13.34
N ASN A 235 -3.11 -10.87 -14.03
CA ASN A 235 -1.95 -11.04 -14.89
C ASN A 235 -0.63 -10.95 -14.11
N LEU A 236 -0.66 -10.50 -12.86
CA LEU A 236 0.52 -10.37 -12.02
C LEU A 236 0.87 -11.72 -11.39
N LYS A 237 1.95 -12.35 -11.82
CA LYS A 237 2.38 -13.64 -11.29
C LYS A 237 2.90 -13.53 -9.86
N ARG A 238 3.05 -14.66 -9.18
CA ARG A 238 3.64 -14.71 -7.83
C ARG A 238 5.04 -14.11 -7.80
N GLY A 239 5.26 -13.16 -6.89
CA GLY A 239 6.52 -12.42 -6.75
C GLY A 239 6.62 -11.20 -7.66
N GLU A 240 5.74 -11.05 -8.65
CA GLU A 240 5.71 -9.86 -9.51
C GLU A 240 4.96 -8.71 -8.83
N TRP A 241 5.32 -7.52 -9.23
CA TRP A 241 4.74 -6.28 -8.74
C TRP A 241 4.60 -5.24 -9.85
N ARG A 242 3.73 -4.26 -9.65
CA ARG A 242 3.59 -3.07 -10.47
C ARG A 242 3.14 -1.88 -9.65
N HIS A 243 3.33 -0.69 -10.15
CA HIS A 243 2.69 0.50 -9.59
C HIS A 243 1.17 0.41 -9.72
N LEU A 244 0.46 0.99 -8.76
CA LEU A 244 -0.97 1.24 -8.93
C LEU A 244 -1.17 2.26 -10.05
N THR A 245 -2.28 2.11 -10.80
CA THR A 245 -2.75 3.15 -11.73
C THR A 245 -3.32 4.33 -10.93
N SER A 246 -3.50 5.49 -11.58
CA SER A 246 -4.10 6.66 -10.94
C SER A 246 -5.52 6.38 -10.44
N GLU A 247 -6.29 5.56 -11.17
CA GLU A 247 -7.61 5.11 -10.76
C GLU A 247 -7.54 4.23 -9.51
N GLU A 248 -6.62 3.28 -9.48
CA GLU A 248 -6.40 2.40 -8.32
C GLU A 248 -5.92 3.20 -7.10
N GLU A 249 -5.02 4.17 -7.28
CA GLU A 249 -4.63 5.08 -6.20
C GLU A 249 -5.84 5.85 -5.66
N SER A 250 -6.68 6.38 -6.54
CA SER A 250 -7.92 7.05 -6.16
C SER A 250 -8.88 6.13 -5.41
N LEU A 251 -9.08 4.90 -5.89
CA LEU A 251 -9.91 3.89 -5.23
C LEU A 251 -9.36 3.46 -3.86
N LEU A 252 -8.03 3.39 -3.70
CA LEU A 252 -7.38 3.05 -2.44
C LEU A 252 -7.53 4.18 -1.40
N LEU A 253 -7.40 5.42 -1.83
CA LEU A 253 -7.36 6.60 -0.96
C LEU A 253 -8.73 7.22 -0.70
N ASN A 254 -9.64 7.12 -1.66
CA ASN A 254 -11.01 7.57 -1.54
C ASN A 254 -11.86 6.48 -0.90
N LYS A 255 -12.65 6.89 0.05
CA LYS A 255 -13.63 6.05 0.75
C LYS A 255 -14.99 6.20 0.15
#